data_d0eba9f588f37c2ee5621a9c50c3e08e
#
_entry.id   d0eba9f588f37c2ee5621a9c50c3e08e
#
_cell.length_a   1.000
_cell.length_b   1.000
_cell.length_c   1.000
_cell.angle_alpha   90.00
_cell.angle_beta   90.00
_cell.angle_gamma   90.00
#
_symmetry.space_group_name_H-M   'P 1'
#
loop_
_entity.id
_entity.type
_entity.pdbx_description
1 polymer ?
#
loop_
_entity_poly.entity_id
_entity_poly.type
_entity_poly.pdbx_seq_one_letter_code
_entity_poly.pdbx_strand_id
1 'polypeptide(L)'
;RGAQMLGTGSVMSDYLLVTVILPLKPGDEDYAFSCVVPNGAPGLKLYPRRPYALGPTSVFDYPLSSRFDETDSLVVFDDVFVPWEDVFIYKNIDLTAGQFSMTAAHVLGNTQSHIRSWAKLQFFVGLVKRCMDLSGRSASSDTLAQLGDLATRVSLVEGMILGAEAAAE
;
A
#
# COMPACT_ATOMS: atom_id res chain seq x y z
N ARG A 1 -19.28 -4.60 14.24
CA ARG A 1 -19.86 -5.16 13.00
C ARG A 1 -19.62 -4.22 11.82
N GLY A 2 -19.43 -4.76 10.63
CA GLY A 2 -19.26 -4.00 9.41
C GLY A 2 -18.30 -4.67 8.45
N ALA A 3 -17.84 -3.92 7.44
CA ALA A 3 -16.85 -4.40 6.50
C ALA A 3 -15.94 -3.25 6.04
N GLN A 4 -14.69 -3.58 5.77
CA GLN A 4 -13.71 -2.66 5.18
C GLN A 4 -13.03 -3.32 3.98
N MET A 5 -12.81 -2.52 2.94
CA MET A 5 -12.07 -2.94 1.75
C MET A 5 -10.59 -2.57 1.87
N LEU A 6 -9.78 -3.16 0.98
CA LEU A 6 -8.34 -2.91 0.85
C LEU A 6 -7.54 -3.33 2.08
N GLY A 7 -7.90 -4.46 2.68
CA GLY A 7 -7.08 -5.11 3.70
C GLY A 7 -5.82 -5.74 3.09
N THR A 8 -4.93 -4.89 2.55
CA THR A 8 -3.69 -5.34 1.90
C THR A 8 -2.80 -6.07 2.90
N GLY A 9 -2.36 -7.27 2.54
CA GLY A 9 -1.53 -8.12 3.40
C GLY A 9 -2.27 -8.75 4.58
N SER A 10 -3.58 -8.51 4.73
CA SER A 10 -4.36 -8.99 5.88
C SER A 10 -4.30 -10.50 6.07
N VAL A 11 -4.26 -11.27 4.99
CA VAL A 11 -4.17 -12.76 5.05
C VAL A 11 -2.80 -13.27 5.52
N MET A 12 -1.79 -12.41 5.56
CA MET A 12 -0.42 -12.75 5.95
C MET A 12 -0.01 -12.12 7.30
N SER A 13 -0.91 -11.39 7.94
CA SER A 13 -0.68 -10.72 9.21
C SER A 13 -1.27 -11.49 10.38
N ASP A 14 -0.70 -11.33 11.56
CA ASP A 14 -1.25 -11.90 12.82
C ASP A 14 -2.35 -11.02 13.39
N TYR A 15 -2.27 -9.71 13.14
CA TYR A 15 -3.19 -8.70 13.63
C TYR A 15 -3.56 -7.70 12.54
N LEU A 16 -4.77 -7.15 12.63
CA LEU A 16 -5.25 -6.06 11.81
C LEU A 16 -5.37 -4.79 12.64
N LEU A 17 -4.72 -3.72 12.21
CA LEU A 17 -5.02 -2.36 12.70
C LEU A 17 -6.24 -1.84 11.93
N VAL A 18 -7.34 -1.70 12.64
CA VAL A 18 -8.61 -1.24 12.08
C VAL A 18 -8.80 0.22 12.43
N THR A 19 -8.96 1.07 11.42
CA THR A 19 -9.20 2.50 11.60
C THR A 19 -10.03 3.06 10.45
N VAL A 20 -10.50 4.30 10.60
CA VAL A 20 -11.28 5.01 9.60
C VAL A 20 -10.44 6.16 9.03
N ILE A 21 -10.25 6.16 7.70
CA ILE A 21 -9.50 7.20 6.97
C ILE A 21 -10.44 8.24 6.38
N LEU A 22 -11.71 7.88 6.12
CA LEU A 22 -12.69 8.82 5.57
C LEU A 22 -13.01 9.92 6.58
N PRO A 23 -13.13 11.18 6.13
CA PRO A 23 -13.54 12.27 7.02
C PRO A 23 -14.92 11.99 7.63
N LEU A 24 -14.96 11.95 8.96
CA LEU A 24 -16.19 11.81 9.73
C LEU A 24 -16.78 13.19 10.05
N LYS A 25 -18.09 13.25 10.25
CA LYS A 25 -18.84 14.46 10.58
C LYS A 25 -19.47 14.32 11.98
N PRO A 26 -19.85 15.42 12.63
CA PRO A 26 -20.67 15.34 13.83
C PRO A 26 -21.92 14.48 13.58
N GLY A 27 -22.13 13.49 14.45
CA GLY A 27 -23.14 12.43 14.30
C GLY A 27 -22.58 11.08 13.86
N ASP A 28 -21.32 11.02 13.42
CA ASP A 28 -20.63 9.80 12.99
C ASP A 28 -19.76 9.18 14.13
N GLU A 29 -19.97 9.55 15.38
CA GLU A 29 -19.12 9.13 16.53
C GLU A 29 -19.06 7.61 16.66
N ASP A 30 -20.10 6.88 16.30
CA ASP A 30 -20.13 5.43 16.34
C ASP A 30 -19.17 4.77 15.32
N TYR A 31 -18.71 5.52 14.33
CA TYR A 31 -17.71 5.10 13.35
C TYR A 31 -16.29 5.60 13.70
N ALA A 32 -16.17 6.48 14.68
CA ALA A 32 -14.89 7.05 15.09
C ALA A 32 -14.16 6.13 16.06
N PHE A 33 -13.42 5.18 15.53
CA PHE A 33 -12.66 4.22 16.33
C PHE A 33 -11.34 3.82 15.67
N SER A 34 -10.41 3.34 16.50
CA SER A 34 -9.20 2.65 16.06
C SER A 34 -8.89 1.53 17.05
N CYS A 35 -8.61 0.34 16.55
CA CYS A 35 -8.35 -0.84 17.37
C CYS A 35 -7.46 -1.85 16.65
N VAL A 36 -6.89 -2.78 17.40
CA VAL A 36 -6.21 -3.96 16.86
C VAL A 36 -7.10 -5.18 17.03
N VAL A 37 -7.17 -6.01 15.99
CA VAL A 37 -7.96 -7.25 16.00
C VAL A 37 -7.06 -8.40 15.56
N PRO A 38 -6.95 -9.48 16.37
CA PRO A 38 -6.25 -10.69 15.95
C PRO A 38 -6.91 -11.30 14.71
N ASN A 39 -6.11 -11.80 13.76
CA ASN A 39 -6.63 -12.39 12.52
C ASN A 39 -7.48 -13.65 12.76
N GLY A 40 -7.26 -14.34 13.88
CA GLY A 40 -8.06 -15.48 14.35
C GLY A 40 -9.27 -15.11 15.21
N ALA A 41 -9.63 -13.83 15.35
CA ALA A 41 -10.74 -13.42 16.21
C ALA A 41 -12.08 -14.04 15.76
N PRO A 42 -12.89 -14.56 16.69
CA PRO A 42 -14.22 -15.06 16.36
C PRO A 42 -15.07 -13.97 15.66
N GLY A 43 -15.71 -14.33 14.55
CA GLY A 43 -16.52 -13.41 13.76
C GLY A 43 -15.74 -12.58 12.73
N LEU A 44 -14.40 -12.57 12.74
CA LEU A 44 -13.61 -11.96 11.68
C LEU A 44 -13.57 -12.87 10.46
N LYS A 45 -13.87 -12.32 9.30
CA LYS A 45 -13.86 -13.06 8.02
C LYS A 45 -13.05 -12.27 6.99
N LEU A 46 -12.09 -12.93 6.37
CA LEU A 46 -11.28 -12.37 5.29
C LEU A 46 -11.70 -13.00 3.98
N TYR A 47 -12.01 -12.17 3.00
CA TYR A 47 -12.32 -12.58 1.63
C TYR A 47 -11.25 -12.04 0.70
N PRO A 48 -10.14 -12.78 0.51
CA PRO A 48 -9.06 -12.35 -0.37
C PRO A 48 -9.48 -12.37 -1.83
N ARG A 49 -8.95 -11.46 -2.62
CA ARG A 49 -9.06 -11.57 -4.07
C ARG A 49 -8.35 -12.83 -4.56
N ARG A 50 -8.74 -13.30 -5.74
CA ARG A 50 -8.09 -14.45 -6.36
C ARG A 50 -6.60 -14.18 -6.57
N PRO A 51 -5.68 -15.02 -6.07
CA PRO A 51 -4.26 -14.88 -6.30
C PRO A 51 -3.91 -15.05 -7.78
N TYR A 52 -2.99 -14.23 -8.28
CA TYR A 52 -2.50 -14.38 -9.65
C TYR A 52 -1.76 -15.71 -9.88
N ALA A 53 -1.14 -16.28 -8.85
CA ALA A 53 -0.47 -17.56 -8.92
C ALA A 53 -1.37 -18.75 -9.30
N LEU A 54 -2.69 -18.64 -9.10
CA LEU A 54 -3.67 -19.69 -9.41
C LEU A 54 -4.17 -19.65 -10.86
N GLY A 55 -3.81 -18.64 -11.64
CA GLY A 55 -4.34 -18.42 -12.98
C GLY A 55 -3.41 -18.72 -14.16
N PRO A 56 -2.08 -18.54 -14.06
CA PRO A 56 -1.22 -18.64 -15.21
C PRO A 56 -1.03 -20.08 -15.65
N THR A 57 -1.17 -20.31 -16.94
CA THR A 57 -0.85 -21.58 -17.60
C THR A 57 0.60 -21.65 -18.05
N SER A 58 1.32 -20.52 -18.02
CA SER A 58 2.71 -20.41 -18.36
C SER A 58 3.43 -19.34 -17.54
N VAL A 59 4.76 -19.41 -17.49
CA VAL A 59 5.61 -18.39 -16.84
C VAL A 59 5.51 -17.03 -17.55
N PHE A 60 5.02 -16.99 -18.78
CA PHE A 60 4.82 -15.77 -19.56
C PHE A 60 3.63 -14.98 -19.05
N ASP A 61 2.62 -15.66 -18.48
CA ASP A 61 1.42 -15.02 -17.94
C ASP A 61 1.70 -14.53 -16.51
N TYR A 62 1.60 -13.22 -16.30
CA TYR A 62 1.80 -12.59 -14.99
C TYR A 62 3.12 -12.95 -14.29
N PRO A 63 4.30 -12.83 -14.98
CA PRO A 63 5.57 -13.38 -14.48
C PRO A 63 6.04 -12.78 -13.15
N LEU A 64 5.62 -11.54 -12.84
CA LEU A 64 5.93 -10.88 -11.57
C LEU A 64 4.83 -11.11 -10.55
N SER A 65 3.57 -10.87 -10.90
CA SER A 65 2.43 -10.98 -9.98
C SER A 65 2.23 -12.40 -9.45
N SER A 66 2.61 -13.44 -10.22
CA SER A 66 2.55 -14.82 -9.75
C SER A 66 3.62 -15.17 -8.70
N ARG A 67 4.67 -14.36 -8.59
CA ARG A 67 5.79 -14.57 -7.65
C ARG A 67 5.78 -13.62 -6.46
N PHE A 68 5.29 -12.40 -6.67
CA PHE A 68 5.36 -11.29 -5.73
C PHE A 68 3.99 -10.69 -5.50
N ASP A 69 2.98 -11.56 -5.41
CA ASP A 69 1.61 -11.13 -5.21
C ASP A 69 1.39 -10.66 -3.77
N GLU A 70 0.79 -9.49 -3.63
CA GLU A 70 0.33 -8.92 -2.38
C GLU A 70 -1.19 -8.96 -2.41
N THR A 71 -1.80 -9.81 -1.59
CA THR A 71 -3.23 -10.08 -1.66
C THR A 71 -4.02 -9.07 -0.82
N ASP A 72 -4.95 -8.37 -1.46
CA ASP A 72 -5.96 -7.56 -0.79
C ASP A 72 -7.17 -8.40 -0.39
N SER A 73 -7.81 -8.02 0.69
CA SER A 73 -9.03 -8.70 1.18
C SER A 73 -10.15 -7.71 1.47
N LEU A 74 -11.37 -8.16 1.28
CA LEU A 74 -12.52 -7.61 1.98
C LEU A 74 -12.51 -8.19 3.40
N VAL A 75 -12.47 -7.32 4.40
CA VAL A 75 -12.49 -7.70 5.81
C VAL A 75 -13.90 -7.48 6.34
N VAL A 76 -14.51 -8.53 6.86
CA VAL A 76 -15.87 -8.49 7.41
C VAL A 76 -15.83 -8.80 8.90
N PHE A 77 -16.44 -7.94 9.67
CA PHE A 77 -16.59 -8.04 11.12
C PHE A 77 -18.03 -8.46 11.43
N ASP A 78 -18.21 -9.71 11.81
CA ASP A 78 -19.51 -10.28 12.16
C ASP A 78 -19.54 -10.52 13.68
N ASP A 79 -19.92 -9.47 14.41
CA ASP A 79 -19.97 -9.44 15.88
C ASP A 79 -18.62 -9.74 16.55
N VAL A 80 -17.55 -9.15 16.03
CA VAL A 80 -16.20 -9.30 16.60
C VAL A 80 -16.10 -8.54 17.92
N PHE A 81 -15.70 -9.24 18.96
CA PHE A 81 -15.39 -8.62 20.25
C PHE A 81 -13.95 -8.10 20.24
N VAL A 82 -13.77 -6.85 20.66
CA VAL A 82 -12.46 -6.22 20.85
C VAL A 82 -12.35 -5.79 22.30
N PRO A 83 -11.38 -6.31 23.07
CA PRO A 83 -11.15 -5.89 24.45
C PRO A 83 -10.65 -4.44 24.49
N TRP A 84 -10.94 -3.73 25.60
CA TRP A 84 -10.59 -2.31 25.71
C TRP A 84 -9.08 -2.03 25.63
N GLU A 85 -8.26 -2.97 26.03
CA GLU A 85 -6.78 -2.89 25.92
C GLU A 85 -6.28 -2.81 24.47
N ASP A 86 -7.09 -3.29 23.51
CA ASP A 86 -6.80 -3.25 22.08
C ASP A 86 -7.49 -2.07 21.37
N VAL A 87 -8.17 -1.18 22.10
CA VAL A 87 -8.86 0.00 21.55
C VAL A 87 -8.03 1.26 21.79
N PHE A 88 -7.63 1.93 20.74
CA PHE A 88 -6.82 3.16 20.82
C PHE A 88 -7.66 4.43 20.75
N ILE A 89 -8.72 4.42 19.93
CA ILE A 89 -9.65 5.54 19.78
C ILE A 89 -11.07 4.99 19.86
N TYR A 90 -11.92 5.68 20.62
CA TYR A 90 -13.33 5.34 20.74
C TYR A 90 -14.20 6.59 20.75
N LYS A 91 -15.14 6.67 19.80
CA LYS A 91 -16.14 7.75 19.65
C LYS A 91 -15.55 9.17 19.65
N ASN A 92 -14.35 9.34 19.13
CA ASN A 92 -13.69 10.64 19.03
C ASN A 92 -13.30 10.94 17.58
N ILE A 93 -14.07 11.80 16.93
CA ILE A 93 -13.90 12.17 15.52
C ILE A 93 -12.57 12.90 15.30
N ASP A 94 -12.20 13.82 16.19
CA ASP A 94 -10.99 14.63 16.04
C ASP A 94 -9.74 13.78 16.16
N LEU A 95 -9.69 12.86 17.12
CA LEU A 95 -8.57 11.92 17.24
C LEU A 95 -8.50 10.97 16.06
N THR A 96 -9.65 10.50 15.55
CA THR A 96 -9.70 9.64 14.37
C THR A 96 -9.18 10.39 13.13
N ALA A 97 -9.60 11.63 12.92
CA ALA A 97 -9.12 12.46 11.82
C ALA A 97 -7.64 12.79 11.96
N GLY A 98 -7.15 13.03 13.17
CA GLY A 98 -5.75 13.34 13.47
C GLY A 98 -4.81 12.14 13.46
N GLN A 99 -5.32 10.93 13.59
CA GLN A 99 -4.50 9.72 13.79
C GLN A 99 -3.37 9.58 12.77
N PHE A 100 -3.63 9.82 11.50
CA PHE A 100 -2.63 9.68 10.45
C PHE A 100 -1.57 10.78 10.50
N SER A 101 -1.97 12.04 10.73
CA SER A 101 -1.10 13.21 10.68
C SER A 101 -0.40 13.54 12.00
N MET A 102 -1.00 13.17 13.15
CA MET A 102 -0.46 13.44 14.48
C MET A 102 0.44 12.34 15.02
N THR A 103 0.56 11.24 14.28
CA THR A 103 1.47 10.13 14.59
C THR A 103 2.51 9.96 13.50
N ALA A 104 3.48 9.07 13.71
CA ALA A 104 4.46 8.72 12.67
C ALA A 104 3.84 7.94 11.46
N ALA A 105 2.54 7.65 11.47
CA ALA A 105 1.90 6.83 10.44
C ALA A 105 2.06 7.42 9.03
N HIS A 106 1.88 8.76 8.87
CA HIS A 106 2.04 9.39 7.56
C HIS A 106 3.50 9.41 7.09
N VAL A 107 4.45 9.61 7.98
CA VAL A 107 5.88 9.61 7.64
C VAL A 107 6.31 8.20 7.21
N LEU A 108 6.01 7.19 8.02
CA LEU A 108 6.37 5.80 7.74
C LEU A 108 5.65 5.26 6.49
N GLY A 109 4.37 5.56 6.33
CA GLY A 109 3.59 5.18 5.16
C GLY A 109 4.10 5.84 3.87
N ASN A 110 4.44 7.12 3.92
CA ASN A 110 4.99 7.84 2.77
C ASN A 110 6.40 7.35 2.44
N THR A 111 7.25 7.11 3.41
CA THR A 111 8.58 6.53 3.18
C THR A 111 8.50 5.19 2.47
N GLN A 112 7.64 4.29 2.95
CA GLN A 112 7.37 3.00 2.29
C GLN A 112 6.87 3.20 0.84
N SER A 113 5.96 4.16 0.62
CA SER A 113 5.42 4.45 -0.71
C SER A 113 6.48 5.00 -1.67
N HIS A 114 7.38 5.85 -1.18
CA HIS A 114 8.48 6.39 -1.98
C HIS A 114 9.48 5.31 -2.39
N ILE A 115 9.86 4.42 -1.47
CA ILE A 115 10.75 3.29 -1.77
C ILE A 115 10.12 2.36 -2.81
N ARG A 116 8.82 2.02 -2.66
CA ARG A 116 8.08 1.23 -3.67
C ARG A 116 8.04 1.94 -5.02
N SER A 117 7.81 3.24 -5.02
CA SER A 117 7.75 4.04 -6.25
C SER A 117 9.10 4.08 -6.95
N TRP A 118 10.19 4.26 -6.21
CA TRP A 118 11.53 4.22 -6.74
C TRP A 118 11.86 2.88 -7.40
N ALA A 119 11.61 1.77 -6.72
CA ALA A 119 11.81 0.43 -7.28
C ALA A 119 10.99 0.19 -8.56
N LYS A 120 9.71 0.63 -8.58
CA LYS A 120 8.85 0.53 -9.77
C LYS A 120 9.35 1.40 -10.91
N LEU A 121 9.79 2.63 -10.62
CA LEU A 121 10.31 3.54 -11.64
C LEU A 121 11.57 2.97 -12.31
N GLN A 122 12.50 2.40 -11.55
CA GLN A 122 13.68 1.71 -12.10
C GLN A 122 13.25 0.60 -13.07
N PHE A 123 12.30 -0.24 -12.66
CA PHE A 123 11.77 -1.30 -13.51
C PHE A 123 11.14 -0.72 -14.79
N PHE A 124 10.31 0.32 -14.68
CA PHE A 124 9.66 0.94 -15.84
C PHE A 124 10.65 1.56 -16.82
N VAL A 125 11.70 2.24 -16.34
CA VAL A 125 12.75 2.78 -17.22
C VAL A 125 13.44 1.66 -17.99
N GLY A 126 13.78 0.57 -17.32
CA GLY A 126 14.36 -0.62 -17.96
C GLY A 126 13.42 -1.24 -19.00
N LEU A 127 12.13 -1.33 -18.70
CA LEU A 127 11.12 -1.85 -19.62
C LEU A 127 10.96 -0.95 -20.85
N VAL A 128 10.85 0.37 -20.67
CA VAL A 128 10.77 1.34 -21.77
C VAL A 128 12.00 1.24 -22.66
N LYS A 129 13.20 1.23 -22.06
CA LYS A 129 14.46 1.04 -22.81
C LYS A 129 14.42 -0.24 -23.66
N ARG A 130 13.97 -1.35 -23.09
CA ARG A 130 13.85 -2.62 -23.78
C ARG A 130 12.86 -2.57 -24.94
N CYS A 131 11.72 -1.93 -24.77
CA CYS A 131 10.73 -1.72 -25.83
C CYS A 131 11.31 -0.87 -26.98
N MET A 132 12.06 0.16 -26.65
CA MET A 132 12.70 1.04 -27.64
C MET A 132 13.77 0.29 -28.44
N ASP A 133 14.58 -0.56 -27.79
CA ASP A 133 15.57 -1.41 -28.44
C ASP A 133 14.90 -2.38 -29.44
N LEU A 134 13.85 -3.06 -29.00
CA LEU A 134 13.12 -4.02 -29.82
C LEU A 134 12.40 -3.37 -31.02
N SER A 135 11.98 -2.11 -30.87
CA SER A 135 11.33 -1.34 -31.96
C SER A 135 12.32 -0.65 -32.91
N GLY A 136 13.63 -0.78 -32.67
CA GLY A 136 14.67 -0.13 -33.47
C GLY A 136 14.76 1.39 -33.29
N ARG A 137 14.14 1.95 -32.25
CA ARG A 137 14.09 3.39 -31.97
C ARG A 137 15.14 3.90 -30.98
N SER A 138 15.94 3.02 -30.42
CA SER A 138 16.89 3.35 -29.34
C SER A 138 17.95 4.41 -29.71
N ALA A 139 18.23 4.61 -30.99
CA ALA A 139 19.23 5.55 -31.48
C ALA A 139 18.69 6.94 -31.85
N SER A 140 17.38 7.18 -31.79
CA SER A 140 16.85 8.50 -32.10
C SER A 140 17.09 9.49 -30.95
N SER A 141 17.44 10.75 -31.29
CA SER A 141 17.69 11.81 -30.31
C SER A 141 16.49 12.03 -29.37
N ASP A 142 15.28 12.01 -29.91
CA ASP A 142 14.04 12.19 -29.14
C ASP A 142 13.83 11.06 -28.13
N THR A 143 14.11 9.82 -28.55
CA THR A 143 14.02 8.66 -27.68
C THR A 143 15.03 8.73 -26.54
N LEU A 144 16.26 9.13 -26.85
CA LEU A 144 17.31 9.30 -25.84
C LEU A 144 16.96 10.43 -24.85
N ALA A 145 16.39 11.53 -25.35
CA ALA A 145 15.94 12.62 -24.50
C ALA A 145 14.83 12.18 -23.53
N GLN A 146 13.84 11.44 -24.02
CA GLN A 146 12.74 10.90 -23.19
C GLN A 146 13.25 9.90 -22.15
N LEU A 147 14.18 9.01 -22.53
CA LEU A 147 14.82 8.10 -21.58
C LEU A 147 15.63 8.83 -20.54
N GLY A 148 16.35 9.89 -20.94
CA GLY A 148 17.09 10.76 -20.03
C GLY A 148 16.18 11.45 -19.01
N ASP A 149 15.02 11.97 -19.42
CA ASP A 149 14.01 12.55 -18.52
C ASP A 149 13.51 11.51 -17.51
N LEU A 150 13.15 10.32 -17.98
CA LEU A 150 12.70 9.24 -17.11
C LEU A 150 13.80 8.82 -16.11
N ALA A 151 15.05 8.67 -16.53
CA ALA A 151 16.17 8.34 -15.67
C ALA A 151 16.42 9.44 -14.63
N THR A 152 16.31 10.71 -15.02
CA THR A 152 16.42 11.85 -14.11
C THR A 152 15.36 11.81 -13.01
N ARG A 153 14.12 11.46 -13.36
CA ARG A 153 13.03 11.30 -12.36
C ARG A 153 13.32 10.18 -11.36
N VAL A 154 13.89 9.07 -11.80
CA VAL A 154 14.31 7.97 -10.90
C VAL A 154 15.36 8.47 -9.90
N SER A 155 16.41 9.15 -10.41
CA SER A 155 17.48 9.70 -9.56
C SER A 155 16.97 10.79 -8.62
N LEU A 156 16.00 11.60 -9.04
CA LEU A 156 15.36 12.59 -8.18
C LEU A 156 14.65 11.95 -7.00
N VAL A 157 13.85 10.90 -7.25
CA VAL A 157 13.13 10.17 -6.18
C VAL A 157 14.13 9.49 -5.23
N GLU A 158 15.19 8.89 -5.76
CA GLU A 158 16.30 8.33 -4.95
C GLU A 158 16.93 9.39 -4.05
N GLY A 159 17.29 10.53 -4.63
CA GLY A 159 17.85 11.64 -3.88
C GLY A 159 16.93 12.19 -2.79
N MET A 160 15.61 12.19 -3.03
CA MET A 160 14.62 12.59 -2.01
C MET A 160 14.56 11.58 -0.85
N ILE A 161 14.64 10.27 -1.14
CA ILE A 161 14.65 9.22 -0.11
C ILE A 161 15.90 9.37 0.75
N LEU A 162 17.09 9.42 0.13
CA LEU A 162 18.36 9.57 0.83
C LEU A 162 18.44 10.89 1.63
N GLY A 163 17.89 11.97 1.06
CA GLY A 163 17.82 13.26 1.75
C GLY A 163 16.90 13.24 2.96
N ALA A 164 15.77 12.50 2.89
CA ALA A 164 14.86 12.32 4.02
C ALA A 164 15.48 11.47 5.13
N GLU A 165 16.23 10.42 4.78
CA GLU A 165 16.95 9.58 5.73
C GLU A 165 18.04 10.41 6.45
N ALA A 166 18.87 11.14 5.69
CA ALA A 166 19.91 11.98 6.26
C ALA A 166 19.38 13.13 7.15
N ALA A 167 18.17 13.61 6.88
CA ALA A 167 17.53 14.66 7.70
C ALA A 167 16.87 14.11 8.97
N ALA A 168 16.71 12.80 9.08
CA ALA A 168 16.13 12.14 10.25
C ALA A 168 17.17 11.76 11.32
N GLU A 169 18.47 11.81 10.99
CA GLU A 169 19.60 11.63 11.90
C GLU A 169 19.89 12.94 12.67
#